data_2ec652f70190f473bd8edfef423e8bbb
#
_entry.id   2ec652f70190f473bd8edfef423e8bbb
#
_cell.length_a   1.000
_cell.length_b   1.000
_cell.length_c   1.000
_cell.angle_alpha   90.00
_cell.angle_beta   90.00
_cell.angle_gamma   90.00
#
_symmetry.space_group_name_H-M   'P 1'
#
loop_
_entity.id
_entity.type
_entity.pdbx_description
1 polymer ?
#
loop_
_entity_poly.entity_id
_entity_poly.type
_entity_poly.pdbx_seq_one_letter_code
_entity_poly.pdbx_strand_id
1 'polypeptide(L)'
;MMHRLRILTLTLVCLLQFGQASSQGEEIGFLEDFSIGGNRTNALTQLVPGTEAYYYYHCLHLQNTGDYAGVEKMLAPWIEKYKLTALVREIKLRQALLTYNNNPAASLKYLQTHLGLGFNHQRDIANRQNSYPSTLDPTLLDNQRLLNIAFSRHSNLQGLENHALYGLDATGLNDTRRRHLLQRLTHPDFPNLAKLIVADMKVDRFSGFGTYNIHKQLLPTQLEECLALAPELLTQSNFVGIYISKLHPSNDLQWAQDTTAHIAYLDRLWSFVVKLAPVHNSLKAHVLYRRLVLDRSQGVYDAQRFTTYLKLPRNAFYVNQQYLKDANRNRYLVNLNADYSAITLLPVVGQDEPLIRSYLDHFFVESADYKSYSPYLQDIYLKEVFSESKITHGVGNPNQWSPLLSAAKYQALRERIDLDFAYTSPTTYTADATVSLNVDVKNVEKLIVKIYELNAENFYRQQLQAISTSINLDGLVPNYERSLEYSVAPLLRVRHKFDFPELNKAGVYVVDFIGNGISSRALIIKGRLDFIVRTTTA
;
A
#
# COMPACT_ATOMS: atom_id res chain seq x y z
N MET A 1 18.92 -18.94 -32.88
CA MET A 1 18.53 -17.54 -33.13
C MET A 1 17.07 -17.25 -32.79
N MET A 2 16.14 -18.21 -32.97
CA MET A 2 14.69 -18.03 -32.67
C MET A 2 14.31 -17.99 -31.16
N HIS A 3 15.13 -18.51 -30.26
CA HIS A 3 14.80 -18.52 -28.80
C HIS A 3 15.07 -17.18 -28.13
N ARG A 4 16.03 -16.39 -28.63
CA ARG A 4 16.30 -15.03 -28.08
C ARG A 4 15.29 -13.98 -28.52
N LEU A 5 14.63 -14.19 -29.64
CA LEU A 5 13.59 -13.27 -30.13
C LEU A 5 12.27 -13.40 -29.36
N ARG A 6 11.96 -14.62 -28.85
CA ARG A 6 10.75 -14.84 -28.04
C ARG A 6 10.84 -14.30 -26.61
N ILE A 7 12.05 -14.24 -26.05
CA ILE A 7 12.27 -13.65 -24.72
C ILE A 7 12.20 -12.12 -24.79
N LEU A 8 12.69 -11.53 -25.90
CA LEU A 8 12.62 -10.06 -26.08
C LEU A 8 11.20 -9.54 -26.33
N THR A 9 10.34 -10.33 -27.01
CA THR A 9 8.93 -9.98 -27.21
C THR A 9 8.11 -10.17 -25.94
N LEU A 10 8.41 -11.16 -25.10
CA LEU A 10 7.70 -11.34 -23.82
C LEU A 10 8.06 -10.25 -22.80
N THR A 11 9.32 -9.82 -22.73
CA THR A 11 9.75 -8.71 -21.88
C THR A 11 9.19 -7.35 -22.34
N LEU A 12 9.03 -7.14 -23.65
CA LEU A 12 8.43 -5.90 -24.17
C LEU A 12 6.91 -5.83 -23.90
N VAL A 13 6.21 -6.97 -23.95
CA VAL A 13 4.76 -7.04 -23.63
C VAL A 13 4.53 -6.88 -22.12
N CYS A 14 5.42 -7.39 -21.26
CA CYS A 14 5.34 -7.14 -19.81
C CYS A 14 5.62 -5.69 -19.43
N LEU A 15 6.52 -4.99 -20.13
CA LEU A 15 6.81 -3.58 -19.88
C LEU A 15 5.68 -2.63 -20.33
N LEU A 16 4.85 -3.05 -21.29
CA LEU A 16 3.68 -2.26 -21.74
C LEU A 16 2.45 -2.41 -20.81
N GLN A 17 2.43 -3.42 -19.94
CA GLN A 17 1.31 -3.58 -18.97
C GLN A 17 1.50 -2.87 -17.63
N PHE A 18 2.70 -2.37 -17.33
CA PHE A 18 2.95 -1.60 -16.08
C PHE A 18 2.69 -0.09 -16.21
N GLY A 19 2.30 0.39 -17.40
CA GLY A 19 2.10 1.83 -17.68
C GLY A 19 0.66 2.35 -17.46
N GLN A 20 -0.31 1.55 -17.04
CA GLN A 20 -1.72 1.99 -16.96
C GLN A 20 -2.32 2.06 -15.54
N ALA A 21 -1.54 1.88 -14.49
CA ALA A 21 -2.09 1.83 -13.13
C ALA A 21 -1.95 3.14 -12.31
N SER A 22 -1.47 4.25 -12.88
CA SER A 22 -1.18 5.45 -12.09
C SER A 22 -1.87 6.75 -12.50
N SER A 23 -2.84 6.75 -13.43
CA SER A 23 -3.51 7.98 -13.87
C SER A 23 -4.90 8.24 -13.28
N GLN A 24 -5.44 7.33 -12.46
CA GLN A 24 -6.81 7.51 -11.92
C GLN A 24 -6.93 8.46 -10.72
N GLY A 25 -5.83 8.79 -10.03
CA GLY A 25 -5.89 9.65 -8.85
C GLY A 25 -5.92 11.15 -9.13
N GLU A 26 -5.38 11.60 -10.28
CA GLU A 26 -5.25 13.04 -10.60
C GLU A 26 -6.44 13.61 -11.38
N GLU A 27 -7.14 12.79 -12.16
CA GLU A 27 -8.40 13.21 -12.81
C GLU A 27 -9.50 13.52 -11.79
N ILE A 28 -9.53 12.85 -10.65
CA ILE A 28 -10.53 13.06 -9.60
C ILE A 28 -10.42 14.48 -9.03
N GLY A 29 -9.24 14.99 -8.77
CA GLY A 29 -9.02 16.34 -8.23
C GLY A 29 -9.51 17.44 -9.16
N PHE A 30 -9.16 17.39 -10.46
CA PHE A 30 -9.62 18.38 -11.45
C PHE A 30 -11.14 18.32 -11.64
N LEU A 31 -11.72 17.11 -11.75
CA LEU A 31 -13.16 16.93 -11.94
C LEU A 31 -13.96 17.44 -10.74
N GLU A 32 -13.46 17.23 -9.54
CA GLU A 32 -14.05 17.72 -8.30
C GLU A 32 -13.98 19.25 -8.24
N ASP A 33 -12.82 19.85 -8.49
CA ASP A 33 -12.64 21.31 -8.55
C ASP A 33 -13.53 21.96 -9.62
N PHE A 34 -13.62 21.35 -10.80
CA PHE A 34 -14.45 21.86 -11.89
C PHE A 34 -15.95 21.68 -11.61
N SER A 35 -16.36 20.59 -10.99
CA SER A 35 -17.78 20.27 -10.76
C SER A 35 -18.35 20.97 -9.52
N ILE A 36 -17.60 21.00 -8.42
CA ILE A 36 -18.04 21.46 -7.10
C ILE A 36 -17.43 22.82 -6.74
N GLY A 37 -16.26 23.14 -7.29
CA GLY A 37 -15.53 24.36 -6.97
C GLY A 37 -16.32 25.64 -7.31
N GLY A 38 -16.27 26.65 -6.40
CA GLY A 38 -16.92 27.93 -6.61
C GLY A 38 -16.36 28.79 -7.75
N ASN A 39 -15.16 28.46 -8.25
CA ASN A 39 -14.49 29.17 -9.35
C ASN A 39 -13.96 28.18 -10.42
N ARG A 40 -14.83 27.78 -11.33
CA ARG A 40 -14.51 26.89 -12.45
C ARG A 40 -13.43 27.44 -13.39
N THR A 41 -13.35 28.77 -13.53
CA THR A 41 -12.32 29.42 -14.36
C THR A 41 -10.92 29.10 -13.84
N ASN A 42 -10.76 29.04 -12.52
CA ASN A 42 -9.47 28.69 -11.91
C ASN A 42 -9.10 27.22 -12.15
N ALA A 43 -10.07 26.32 -12.06
CA ALA A 43 -9.84 24.89 -12.38
C ALA A 43 -9.35 24.72 -13.84
N LEU A 44 -9.94 25.45 -14.79
CA LEU A 44 -9.54 25.38 -16.20
C LEU A 44 -8.08 25.75 -16.47
N THR A 45 -7.44 26.54 -15.60
CA THR A 45 -6.02 26.87 -15.73
C THR A 45 -5.08 25.69 -15.52
N GLN A 46 -5.59 24.61 -14.92
CA GLN A 46 -4.82 23.38 -14.71
C GLN A 46 -4.70 22.54 -15.99
N LEU A 47 -5.55 22.81 -16.98
CA LEU A 47 -5.56 22.04 -18.23
C LEU A 47 -4.45 22.50 -19.19
N VAL A 48 -3.81 21.53 -19.83
CA VAL A 48 -2.76 21.83 -20.81
C VAL A 48 -3.39 22.31 -22.12
N PRO A 49 -3.07 23.53 -22.59
CA PRO A 49 -3.60 24.07 -23.84
C PRO A 49 -3.39 23.14 -25.03
N GLY A 50 -4.45 22.98 -25.83
CA GLY A 50 -4.40 22.14 -27.04
C GLY A 50 -4.61 20.64 -26.82
N THR A 51 -4.84 20.17 -25.59
CA THR A 51 -5.29 18.80 -25.31
C THR A 51 -6.80 18.65 -25.56
N GLU A 52 -7.30 17.42 -25.74
CA GLU A 52 -8.73 17.18 -25.93
C GLU A 52 -9.53 17.60 -24.68
N ALA A 53 -9.01 17.31 -23.49
CA ALA A 53 -9.58 17.73 -22.22
C ALA A 53 -9.67 19.27 -22.11
N TYR A 54 -8.63 19.99 -22.53
CA TYR A 54 -8.65 21.45 -22.56
C TYR A 54 -9.82 21.98 -23.39
N TYR A 55 -9.99 21.51 -24.63
CA TYR A 55 -11.09 21.95 -25.48
C TYR A 55 -12.45 21.55 -24.90
N TYR A 56 -12.61 20.34 -24.41
CA TYR A 56 -13.87 19.84 -23.88
C TYR A 56 -14.36 20.65 -22.67
N TYR A 57 -13.53 20.82 -21.65
CA TYR A 57 -13.94 21.51 -20.42
C TYR A 57 -14.09 23.02 -20.60
N HIS A 58 -13.29 23.63 -21.46
CA HIS A 58 -13.50 25.04 -21.85
C HIS A 58 -14.83 25.22 -22.59
N CYS A 59 -15.14 24.37 -23.57
CA CYS A 59 -16.44 24.42 -24.25
C CYS A 59 -17.60 24.19 -23.26
N LEU A 60 -17.46 23.23 -22.36
CA LEU A 60 -18.47 22.94 -21.33
C LEU A 60 -18.70 24.14 -20.42
N HIS A 61 -17.64 24.82 -19.99
CA HIS A 61 -17.71 26.04 -19.18
C HIS A 61 -18.39 27.18 -19.94
N LEU A 62 -17.99 27.42 -21.19
CA LEU A 62 -18.59 28.45 -22.03
C LEU A 62 -20.10 28.19 -22.27
N GLN A 63 -20.50 26.93 -22.47
CA GLN A 63 -21.91 26.55 -22.57
C GLN A 63 -22.66 26.83 -21.26
N ASN A 64 -22.05 26.54 -20.11
CA ASN A 64 -22.67 26.78 -18.81
C ASN A 64 -22.78 28.29 -18.46
N THR A 65 -21.90 29.11 -19.03
CA THR A 65 -21.94 30.59 -18.85
C THR A 65 -22.74 31.32 -19.94
N GLY A 66 -23.24 30.58 -20.95
CA GLY A 66 -24.05 31.13 -22.04
C GLY A 66 -23.25 31.78 -23.17
N ASP A 67 -21.92 31.66 -23.18
CA ASP A 67 -21.06 32.13 -24.29
C ASP A 67 -21.00 31.09 -25.43
N TYR A 68 -22.10 30.96 -26.16
CA TYR A 68 -22.21 30.04 -27.27
C TYR A 68 -21.30 30.40 -28.45
N ALA A 69 -20.99 31.70 -28.63
CA ALA A 69 -20.09 32.15 -29.68
C ALA A 69 -18.63 31.76 -29.37
N GLY A 70 -18.24 31.79 -28.09
CA GLY A 70 -16.95 31.27 -27.63
C GLY A 70 -16.78 29.77 -27.90
N VAL A 71 -17.85 28.98 -27.70
CA VAL A 71 -17.84 27.54 -28.03
C VAL A 71 -17.52 27.28 -29.49
N GLU A 72 -18.15 28.00 -30.42
CA GLU A 72 -17.92 27.84 -31.85
C GLU A 72 -16.45 28.14 -32.23
N LYS A 73 -15.83 29.14 -31.60
CA LYS A 73 -14.42 29.46 -31.80
C LYS A 73 -13.49 28.35 -31.31
N MET A 74 -13.87 27.67 -30.23
CA MET A 74 -13.07 26.56 -29.67
C MET A 74 -13.26 25.26 -30.46
N LEU A 75 -14.46 25.03 -31.02
CA LEU A 75 -14.75 23.81 -31.79
C LEU A 75 -13.91 23.70 -33.06
N ALA A 76 -13.64 24.80 -33.77
CA ALA A 76 -12.92 24.77 -35.03
C ALA A 76 -11.51 24.16 -34.90
N PRO A 77 -10.60 24.68 -34.05
CA PRO A 77 -9.26 24.10 -33.85
C PRO A 77 -9.31 22.71 -33.21
N TRP A 78 -10.31 22.45 -32.36
CA TRP A 78 -10.48 21.14 -31.76
C TRP A 78 -10.79 20.07 -32.80
N ILE A 79 -11.76 20.32 -33.69
CA ILE A 79 -12.14 19.39 -34.78
C ILE A 79 -11.01 19.23 -35.81
N GLU A 80 -10.26 20.29 -36.09
CA GLU A 80 -9.10 20.21 -36.96
C GLU A 80 -8.08 19.20 -36.46
N LYS A 81 -7.77 19.30 -35.14
CA LYS A 81 -6.73 18.46 -34.51
C LYS A 81 -7.21 17.02 -34.22
N TYR A 82 -8.39 16.86 -33.64
CA TYR A 82 -8.84 15.57 -33.10
C TYR A 82 -9.96 14.91 -33.92
N LYS A 83 -10.47 15.58 -34.93
CA LYS A 83 -11.61 15.16 -35.77
C LYS A 83 -12.92 15.10 -34.96
N LEU A 84 -13.91 14.34 -35.40
CA LEU A 84 -15.22 14.23 -34.75
C LEU A 84 -15.22 13.13 -33.70
N THR A 85 -14.56 13.33 -32.58
CA THR A 85 -14.58 12.41 -31.44
C THR A 85 -15.94 12.35 -30.75
N ALA A 86 -16.12 11.43 -29.80
CA ALA A 86 -17.34 11.33 -29.01
C ALA A 86 -17.59 12.63 -28.20
N LEU A 87 -16.55 13.21 -27.62
CA LEU A 87 -16.61 14.44 -26.84
C LEU A 87 -16.98 15.65 -27.71
N VAL A 88 -16.43 15.76 -28.91
CA VAL A 88 -16.83 16.79 -29.88
C VAL A 88 -18.31 16.70 -30.24
N ARG A 89 -18.80 15.47 -30.48
CA ARG A 89 -20.22 15.25 -30.78
C ARG A 89 -21.11 15.61 -29.61
N GLU A 90 -20.72 15.27 -28.40
CA GLU A 90 -21.45 15.63 -27.19
C GLU A 90 -21.59 17.16 -27.05
N ILE A 91 -20.50 17.90 -27.14
CA ILE A 91 -20.53 19.39 -27.05
C ILE A 91 -21.40 19.99 -28.17
N LYS A 92 -21.32 19.45 -29.41
CA LYS A 92 -22.13 19.94 -30.52
C LYS A 92 -23.64 19.65 -30.34
N LEU A 93 -23.98 18.47 -29.81
CA LEU A 93 -25.38 18.14 -29.50
C LEU A 93 -25.92 19.03 -28.36
N ARG A 94 -25.11 19.24 -27.35
CA ARG A 94 -25.43 20.17 -26.26
C ARG A 94 -25.60 21.60 -26.76
N GLN A 95 -24.70 22.06 -27.63
CA GLN A 95 -24.76 23.37 -28.27
C GLN A 95 -26.09 23.56 -29.01
N ALA A 96 -26.46 22.58 -29.83
CA ALA A 96 -27.70 22.61 -30.57
C ALA A 96 -28.95 22.68 -29.68
N LEU A 97 -28.94 21.99 -28.53
CA LEU A 97 -30.01 22.08 -27.52
C LEU A 97 -30.07 23.46 -26.85
N LEU A 98 -28.93 23.97 -26.41
CA LEU A 98 -28.84 25.23 -25.69
C LEU A 98 -29.18 26.45 -26.57
N THR A 99 -28.91 26.38 -27.87
CA THR A 99 -29.21 27.40 -28.86
C THR A 99 -30.57 27.22 -29.55
N TYR A 100 -31.39 26.26 -29.09
CA TYR A 100 -32.67 25.93 -29.69
C TYR A 100 -33.57 27.11 -29.89
N ASN A 101 -33.69 28.01 -28.88
CA ASN A 101 -34.55 29.18 -28.96
C ASN A 101 -34.11 30.20 -30.01
N ASN A 102 -32.83 30.18 -30.40
CA ASN A 102 -32.28 31.12 -31.40
C ASN A 102 -32.55 30.62 -32.84
N ASN A 103 -32.52 29.29 -33.06
CA ASN A 103 -32.77 28.67 -34.37
C ASN A 103 -33.34 27.25 -34.21
N PRO A 104 -34.67 27.16 -33.88
CA PRO A 104 -35.31 25.85 -33.59
C PRO A 104 -35.21 24.86 -34.72
N ALA A 105 -35.41 25.31 -35.96
CA ALA A 105 -35.41 24.42 -37.12
C ALA A 105 -34.06 23.79 -37.40
N ALA A 106 -32.97 24.56 -37.33
CA ALA A 106 -31.61 24.05 -37.53
C ALA A 106 -31.18 23.13 -36.38
N SER A 107 -31.49 23.52 -35.15
CA SER A 107 -31.20 22.71 -33.96
C SER A 107 -31.90 21.35 -33.99
N LEU A 108 -33.20 21.36 -34.31
CA LEU A 108 -33.99 20.12 -34.43
C LEU A 108 -33.46 19.22 -35.55
N LYS A 109 -33.15 19.77 -36.70
CA LYS A 109 -32.60 19.02 -37.83
C LYS A 109 -31.25 18.39 -37.51
N TYR A 110 -30.39 19.16 -36.83
CA TYR A 110 -29.09 18.68 -36.38
C TYR A 110 -29.22 17.51 -35.39
N LEU A 111 -30.06 17.65 -34.36
CA LEU A 111 -30.34 16.62 -33.37
C LEU A 111 -30.93 15.36 -33.99
N GLN A 112 -31.95 15.51 -34.86
CA GLN A 112 -32.52 14.37 -35.58
C GLN A 112 -31.48 13.58 -36.35
N THR A 113 -30.64 14.28 -37.12
CA THR A 113 -29.63 13.64 -37.97
C THR A 113 -28.58 12.89 -37.13
N HIS A 114 -28.09 13.49 -36.04
CA HIS A 114 -26.99 12.92 -35.26
C HIS A 114 -27.46 11.86 -34.26
N LEU A 115 -28.69 11.91 -33.79
CA LEU A 115 -29.28 10.89 -32.93
C LEU A 115 -30.01 9.78 -33.72
N GLY A 116 -30.06 9.88 -35.03
CA GLY A 116 -30.74 8.91 -35.88
C GLY A 116 -32.25 8.83 -35.61
N LEU A 117 -32.85 9.94 -35.17
CA LEU A 117 -34.27 9.97 -34.84
C LEU A 117 -35.11 9.95 -36.14
N GLY A 118 -35.75 8.85 -36.36
CA GLY A 118 -36.76 8.71 -37.42
C GLY A 118 -38.17 8.85 -36.85
N PHE A 119 -38.91 9.83 -37.31
CA PHE A 119 -40.32 9.98 -36.94
C PHE A 119 -41.20 9.38 -38.03
N ASN A 120 -41.64 8.15 -37.83
CA ASN A 120 -42.64 7.53 -38.68
C ASN A 120 -44.03 7.90 -38.17
N HIS A 121 -44.46 9.12 -38.49
CA HIS A 121 -45.82 9.52 -38.21
C HIS A 121 -46.75 8.96 -39.30
N GLN A 122 -47.72 8.17 -38.89
CA GLN A 122 -48.87 7.93 -39.75
C GLN A 122 -49.65 9.25 -39.90
N ARG A 123 -49.97 9.62 -41.13
CA ARG A 123 -50.82 10.79 -41.36
C ARG A 123 -52.13 10.63 -40.61
N ASP A 124 -52.50 11.65 -39.84
CA ASP A 124 -53.81 11.70 -39.21
C ASP A 124 -54.88 11.66 -40.32
N ILE A 125 -55.74 10.67 -40.20
CA ILE A 125 -56.92 10.55 -41.09
C ILE A 125 -58.05 11.21 -40.33
N ALA A 126 -58.61 12.25 -40.91
CA ALA A 126 -59.77 12.94 -40.35
C ALA A 126 -60.89 11.92 -40.02
N ASN A 127 -61.45 12.05 -38.83
CA ASN A 127 -62.54 11.19 -38.32
C ASN A 127 -62.17 9.74 -37.99
N ARG A 128 -60.88 9.37 -37.94
CA ARG A 128 -60.44 8.09 -37.37
C ARG A 128 -60.42 8.18 -35.84
N GLN A 129 -61.25 7.40 -35.18
CA GLN A 129 -61.14 7.26 -33.74
C GLN A 129 -59.80 6.61 -33.42
N ASN A 130 -59.03 7.30 -32.57
CA ASN A 130 -57.77 6.78 -32.10
C ASN A 130 -58.03 5.59 -31.16
N SER A 131 -57.54 4.43 -31.50
CA SER A 131 -57.65 3.23 -30.66
C SER A 131 -56.59 3.15 -29.56
N TYR A 132 -55.69 4.12 -29.50
CA TYR A 132 -54.69 4.19 -28.48
C TYR A 132 -55.24 4.99 -27.28
N PRO A 133 -54.94 4.58 -26.03
CA PRO A 133 -55.37 5.33 -24.86
C PRO A 133 -54.75 6.73 -24.87
N SER A 134 -55.58 7.75 -24.65
CA SER A 134 -55.15 9.14 -24.57
C SER A 134 -54.44 9.47 -23.24
N THR A 135 -54.53 8.60 -22.28
CA THR A 135 -53.85 8.69 -20.98
C THR A 135 -53.10 7.39 -20.73
N LEU A 136 -51.82 7.51 -20.31
CA LEU A 136 -51.05 6.37 -19.80
C LEU A 136 -51.62 5.99 -18.44
N ASP A 137 -52.04 4.76 -18.30
CA ASP A 137 -52.37 4.19 -16.99
C ASP A 137 -51.06 4.07 -16.16
N PRO A 138 -50.91 4.86 -15.08
CA PRO A 138 -49.68 4.83 -14.30
C PRO A 138 -49.40 3.43 -13.68
N THR A 139 -50.42 2.59 -13.52
CA THR A 139 -50.25 1.20 -13.03
C THR A 139 -49.50 0.31 -14.03
N LEU A 140 -49.46 0.68 -15.31
CA LEU A 140 -48.69 -0.02 -16.34
C LEU A 140 -47.18 0.25 -16.25
N LEU A 141 -46.79 1.31 -15.54
CA LEU A 141 -45.41 1.71 -15.32
C LEU A 141 -44.94 1.40 -13.89
N ASP A 142 -45.70 0.58 -13.16
CA ASP A 142 -45.32 0.11 -11.84
C ASP A 142 -44.00 -0.70 -11.91
N ASN A 143 -43.05 -0.35 -11.02
CA ASN A 143 -41.75 -1.03 -10.91
C ASN A 143 -41.93 -2.54 -10.70
N GLN A 144 -42.92 -2.95 -9.88
CA GLN A 144 -43.17 -4.36 -9.60
C GLN A 144 -43.61 -5.12 -10.88
N ARG A 145 -44.41 -4.51 -11.71
CA ARG A 145 -44.82 -5.11 -12.99
C ARG A 145 -43.66 -5.25 -13.96
N LEU A 146 -42.79 -4.24 -14.05
CA LEU A 146 -41.57 -4.30 -14.85
C LEU A 146 -40.62 -5.41 -14.36
N LEU A 147 -40.43 -5.53 -13.05
CA LEU A 147 -39.66 -6.61 -12.45
C LEU A 147 -40.24 -7.98 -12.74
N ASN A 148 -41.57 -8.14 -12.63
CA ASN A 148 -42.25 -9.40 -12.96
C ASN A 148 -42.07 -9.81 -14.41
N ILE A 149 -42.13 -8.85 -15.35
CA ILE A 149 -41.86 -9.09 -16.78
C ILE A 149 -40.39 -9.50 -16.99
N ALA A 150 -39.44 -8.81 -16.39
CA ALA A 150 -38.02 -9.17 -16.46
C ALA A 150 -37.77 -10.57 -15.91
N PHE A 151 -38.37 -10.89 -14.76
CA PHE A 151 -38.22 -12.17 -14.08
C PHE A 151 -38.92 -13.34 -14.75
N SER A 152 -40.00 -13.08 -15.50
CA SER A 152 -40.65 -14.10 -16.32
C SER A 152 -39.85 -14.47 -17.57
N ARG A 153 -39.09 -13.52 -18.11
CA ARG A 153 -38.28 -13.71 -19.33
C ARG A 153 -36.90 -14.26 -19.05
N HIS A 154 -36.34 -13.98 -17.87
CA HIS A 154 -34.98 -14.35 -17.48
C HIS A 154 -34.92 -15.01 -16.11
N SER A 155 -34.22 -16.13 -16.02
CA SER A 155 -33.93 -16.82 -14.75
C SER A 155 -32.97 -16.04 -13.82
N ASN A 156 -32.19 -15.12 -14.41
CA ASN A 156 -31.25 -14.23 -13.76
C ASN A 156 -31.71 -12.76 -13.85
N LEU A 157 -30.79 -11.79 -13.69
CA LEU A 157 -31.07 -10.35 -13.77
C LEU A 157 -30.69 -9.73 -15.13
N GLN A 158 -30.53 -10.52 -16.17
CA GLN A 158 -30.09 -10.05 -17.50
C GLN A 158 -31.08 -9.06 -18.14
N GLY A 159 -32.36 -9.13 -17.76
CA GLY A 159 -33.39 -8.21 -18.24
C GLY A 159 -33.39 -6.83 -17.56
N LEU A 160 -32.45 -6.56 -16.64
CA LEU A 160 -32.34 -5.29 -15.93
C LEU A 160 -31.01 -4.61 -16.26
N GLU A 161 -31.07 -3.29 -16.47
CA GLU A 161 -29.87 -2.45 -16.61
C GLU A 161 -29.12 -2.33 -15.28
N ASN A 162 -27.79 -2.04 -15.33
CA ASN A 162 -26.95 -1.99 -14.12
C ASN A 162 -27.42 -0.97 -13.08
N HIS A 163 -27.82 0.23 -13.52
CA HIS A 163 -28.30 1.26 -12.62
C HIS A 163 -29.64 0.90 -11.94
N ALA A 164 -30.49 0.12 -12.61
CA ALA A 164 -31.76 -0.33 -12.04
C ALA A 164 -31.57 -1.37 -10.92
N LEU A 165 -30.41 -2.03 -10.85
CA LEU A 165 -30.12 -3.01 -9.79
C LEU A 165 -30.10 -2.38 -8.40
N TYR A 166 -29.66 -1.12 -8.28
CA TYR A 166 -29.57 -0.42 -6.99
C TYR A 166 -30.93 -0.07 -6.36
N GLY A 167 -31.99 -0.04 -7.16
CA GLY A 167 -33.37 0.12 -6.67
C GLY A 167 -34.10 -1.21 -6.43
N LEU A 168 -33.41 -2.35 -6.57
CA LEU A 168 -34.04 -3.66 -6.47
C LEU A 168 -34.19 -4.08 -5.00
N ASP A 169 -35.38 -4.52 -4.61
CA ASP A 169 -35.55 -5.24 -3.35
C ASP A 169 -35.00 -6.66 -3.51
N ALA A 170 -33.90 -6.92 -2.77
CA ALA A 170 -33.20 -8.20 -2.85
C ALA A 170 -33.75 -9.26 -1.90
N THR A 171 -34.76 -8.98 -1.08
CA THR A 171 -35.27 -9.88 -0.03
C THR A 171 -35.89 -11.16 -0.60
N GLY A 172 -36.46 -11.10 -1.79
CA GLY A 172 -37.11 -12.23 -2.49
C GLY A 172 -36.28 -12.86 -3.61
N LEU A 173 -35.02 -12.53 -3.75
CA LEU A 173 -34.18 -13.08 -4.81
C LEU A 173 -33.78 -14.53 -4.53
N ASN A 174 -33.96 -15.41 -5.53
CA ASN A 174 -33.40 -16.76 -5.50
C ASN A 174 -31.86 -16.71 -5.65
N ASP A 175 -31.18 -17.83 -5.42
CA ASP A 175 -29.73 -17.94 -5.43
C ASP A 175 -29.10 -17.48 -6.76
N THR A 176 -29.69 -17.83 -7.90
CA THR A 176 -29.20 -17.45 -9.22
C THR A 176 -29.25 -15.93 -9.43
N ARG A 177 -30.35 -15.29 -9.04
CA ARG A 177 -30.50 -13.83 -9.16
C ARG A 177 -29.64 -13.09 -8.16
N ARG A 178 -29.55 -13.57 -6.92
CA ARG A 178 -28.67 -13.00 -5.89
C ARG A 178 -27.20 -13.03 -6.36
N ARG A 179 -26.74 -14.16 -6.89
CA ARG A 179 -25.38 -14.29 -7.44
C ARG A 179 -25.15 -13.35 -8.60
N HIS A 180 -26.08 -13.28 -9.55
CA HIS A 180 -25.98 -12.38 -10.69
C HIS A 180 -26.01 -10.89 -10.26
N LEU A 181 -26.74 -10.54 -9.20
CA LEU A 181 -26.71 -9.22 -8.59
C LEU A 181 -25.29 -8.91 -8.08
N LEU A 182 -24.72 -9.77 -7.21
CA LEU A 182 -23.39 -9.58 -6.63
C LEU A 182 -22.28 -9.49 -7.69
N GLN A 183 -22.41 -10.19 -8.82
CA GLN A 183 -21.47 -10.11 -9.94
C GLN A 183 -21.49 -8.77 -10.67
N ARG A 184 -22.65 -8.08 -10.66
CA ARG A 184 -22.89 -6.85 -11.45
C ARG A 184 -22.79 -5.58 -10.61
N LEU A 185 -22.91 -5.67 -9.28
CA LEU A 185 -22.75 -4.52 -8.41
C LEU A 185 -21.30 -4.00 -8.46
N THR A 186 -21.15 -2.69 -8.61
CA THR A 186 -19.88 -1.99 -8.67
C THR A 186 -19.62 -1.09 -7.47
N HIS A 187 -20.67 -0.71 -6.73
CA HIS A 187 -20.60 0.18 -5.56
C HIS A 187 -21.21 -0.50 -4.32
N PRO A 188 -20.69 -0.22 -3.12
CA PRO A 188 -21.06 -0.92 -1.88
C PRO A 188 -22.31 -0.36 -1.19
N ASP A 189 -23.02 0.59 -1.79
CA ASP A 189 -24.20 1.27 -1.24
C ASP A 189 -25.50 0.46 -1.33
N PHE A 190 -25.41 -0.79 -1.83
CA PHE A 190 -26.58 -1.67 -1.92
C PHE A 190 -27.05 -2.13 -0.52
N PRO A 191 -28.38 -2.05 -0.22
CA PRO A 191 -28.91 -2.43 1.09
C PRO A 191 -28.64 -3.89 1.46
N ASN A 192 -28.29 -4.14 2.73
CA ASN A 192 -28.04 -5.48 3.28
C ASN A 192 -26.98 -6.31 2.54
N LEU A 193 -26.00 -5.64 1.91
CA LEU A 193 -25.00 -6.28 1.05
C LEU A 193 -24.22 -7.40 1.76
N ALA A 194 -23.85 -7.20 3.03
CA ALA A 194 -23.17 -8.23 3.82
C ALA A 194 -24.02 -9.51 3.96
N LYS A 195 -25.30 -9.37 4.22
CA LYS A 195 -26.23 -10.51 4.32
C LYS A 195 -26.36 -11.25 3.00
N LEU A 196 -26.42 -10.52 1.88
CA LEU A 196 -26.51 -11.12 0.54
C LEU A 196 -25.25 -11.91 0.21
N ILE A 197 -24.07 -11.37 0.51
CA ILE A 197 -22.79 -12.05 0.29
C ILE A 197 -22.71 -13.31 1.13
N VAL A 198 -22.99 -13.22 2.43
CA VAL A 198 -22.95 -14.40 3.33
C VAL A 198 -24.00 -15.46 2.92
N ALA A 199 -25.17 -15.04 2.44
CA ALA A 199 -26.15 -15.97 1.92
C ALA A 199 -25.68 -16.66 0.63
N ASP A 200 -24.98 -15.95 -0.27
CA ASP A 200 -24.39 -16.55 -1.46
C ASP A 200 -23.28 -17.55 -1.15
N MET A 201 -22.49 -17.27 -0.09
CA MET A 201 -21.43 -18.17 0.38
C MET A 201 -21.94 -19.54 0.85
N LYS A 202 -23.20 -19.63 1.29
CA LYS A 202 -23.82 -20.87 1.76
C LYS A 202 -24.37 -21.74 0.64
N VAL A 203 -24.36 -21.24 -0.59
CA VAL A 203 -24.85 -21.98 -1.77
C VAL A 203 -23.74 -22.88 -2.32
N ASP A 204 -24.09 -24.11 -2.71
CA ASP A 204 -23.18 -25.01 -3.38
C ASP A 204 -22.54 -24.35 -4.60
N ARG A 205 -21.26 -24.62 -4.83
CA ARG A 205 -20.42 -24.03 -5.89
C ARG A 205 -20.09 -22.55 -5.67
N PHE A 206 -20.05 -22.09 -4.43
CA PHE A 206 -19.50 -20.78 -4.12
C PHE A 206 -18.02 -20.71 -4.52
N SER A 207 -17.67 -19.69 -5.32
CA SER A 207 -16.32 -19.54 -5.87
C SER A 207 -15.28 -18.93 -4.90
N GLY A 208 -15.70 -18.62 -3.67
CA GLY A 208 -14.86 -18.02 -2.62
C GLY A 208 -15.02 -16.51 -2.50
N PHE A 209 -14.76 -15.99 -1.29
CA PHE A 209 -14.76 -14.56 -1.04
C PHE A 209 -13.66 -13.87 -1.88
N GLY A 210 -13.97 -12.70 -2.43
CA GLY A 210 -13.03 -11.96 -3.30
C GLY A 210 -13.18 -12.23 -4.80
N THR A 211 -13.99 -13.20 -5.20
CA THR A 211 -14.23 -13.55 -6.62
C THR A 211 -14.99 -12.44 -7.35
N TYR A 212 -16.00 -11.84 -6.72
CA TYR A 212 -16.77 -10.76 -7.31
C TYR A 212 -16.14 -9.41 -6.98
N ASN A 213 -16.22 -8.47 -7.93
CA ASN A 213 -15.65 -7.12 -7.74
C ASN A 213 -16.24 -6.42 -6.52
N ILE A 214 -17.53 -6.59 -6.25
CA ILE A 214 -18.21 -5.99 -5.10
C ILE A 214 -17.59 -6.38 -3.76
N HIS A 215 -17.01 -7.58 -3.62
CA HIS A 215 -16.32 -7.99 -2.40
C HIS A 215 -15.13 -7.09 -2.06
N LYS A 216 -14.44 -6.58 -3.09
CA LYS A 216 -13.28 -5.67 -2.95
C LYS A 216 -13.71 -4.24 -2.64
N GLN A 217 -14.96 -3.89 -2.97
CA GLN A 217 -15.51 -2.55 -2.77
C GLN A 217 -16.17 -2.37 -1.40
N LEU A 218 -16.37 -3.45 -0.63
CA LEU A 218 -17.01 -3.37 0.69
C LEU A 218 -16.33 -2.34 1.61
N LEU A 219 -17.16 -1.63 2.35
CA LEU A 219 -16.72 -0.73 3.40
C LEU A 219 -16.24 -1.52 4.63
N PRO A 220 -15.37 -0.95 5.49
CA PRO A 220 -14.94 -1.61 6.73
C PRO A 220 -16.10 -2.10 7.59
N THR A 221 -17.16 -1.30 7.73
CA THR A 221 -18.37 -1.69 8.49
C THR A 221 -19.08 -2.91 7.91
N GLN A 222 -19.16 -3.00 6.58
CA GLN A 222 -19.77 -4.13 5.89
C GLN A 222 -18.91 -5.40 6.00
N LEU A 223 -17.58 -5.26 6.04
CA LEU A 223 -16.68 -6.39 6.31
C LEU A 223 -16.85 -6.91 7.74
N GLU A 224 -17.04 -6.02 8.73
CA GLU A 224 -17.36 -6.42 10.11
C GLU A 224 -18.74 -7.09 10.20
N GLU A 225 -19.74 -6.62 9.46
CA GLU A 225 -21.04 -7.30 9.36
C GLU A 225 -20.91 -8.70 8.75
N CYS A 226 -20.08 -8.86 7.71
CA CYS A 226 -19.77 -10.19 7.15
C CYS A 226 -19.14 -11.10 8.20
N LEU A 227 -18.19 -10.60 9.00
CA LEU A 227 -17.56 -11.36 10.08
C LEU A 227 -18.53 -11.76 11.19
N ALA A 228 -19.45 -10.85 11.55
CA ALA A 228 -20.48 -11.16 12.56
C ALA A 228 -21.42 -12.29 12.08
N LEU A 229 -21.70 -12.37 10.77
CA LEU A 229 -22.56 -13.38 10.15
C LEU A 229 -21.82 -14.68 9.79
N ALA A 230 -20.53 -14.62 9.53
CA ALA A 230 -19.68 -15.73 9.06
C ALA A 230 -18.26 -15.62 9.62
N PRO A 231 -18.03 -15.98 10.92
CA PRO A 231 -16.71 -15.88 11.55
C PRO A 231 -15.61 -16.72 10.87
N GLU A 232 -15.99 -17.76 10.13
CA GLU A 232 -15.10 -18.60 9.34
C GLU A 232 -14.35 -17.82 8.24
N LEU A 233 -14.77 -16.62 7.89
CA LEU A 233 -14.06 -15.73 6.96
C LEU A 233 -12.64 -15.38 7.45
N LEU A 234 -12.39 -15.44 8.75
CA LEU A 234 -11.04 -15.26 9.33
C LEU A 234 -10.04 -16.37 8.93
N THR A 235 -10.50 -17.44 8.27
CA THR A 235 -9.64 -18.49 7.71
C THR A 235 -9.35 -18.28 6.22
N GLN A 236 -10.08 -17.39 5.54
CA GLN A 236 -10.02 -17.20 4.09
C GLN A 236 -9.04 -16.10 3.70
N SER A 237 -7.96 -16.46 2.99
CA SER A 237 -6.90 -15.51 2.62
C SER A 237 -7.40 -14.31 1.79
N ASN A 238 -8.37 -14.52 0.90
CA ASN A 238 -8.94 -13.44 0.09
C ASN A 238 -9.68 -12.42 0.95
N PHE A 239 -10.49 -12.88 1.91
CA PHE A 239 -11.17 -11.99 2.85
C PHE A 239 -10.16 -11.20 3.68
N VAL A 240 -9.16 -11.89 4.23
CA VAL A 240 -8.09 -11.29 5.04
C VAL A 240 -7.35 -10.22 4.23
N GLY A 241 -6.99 -10.51 2.97
CA GLY A 241 -6.31 -9.55 2.10
C GLY A 241 -7.16 -8.32 1.81
N ILE A 242 -8.46 -8.50 1.49
CA ILE A 242 -9.39 -7.39 1.25
C ILE A 242 -9.57 -6.56 2.52
N TYR A 243 -9.73 -7.18 3.69
CA TYR A 243 -9.87 -6.44 4.95
C TYR A 243 -8.62 -5.60 5.25
N ILE A 244 -7.42 -6.19 5.12
CA ILE A 244 -6.15 -5.49 5.33
C ILE A 244 -6.01 -4.29 4.39
N SER A 245 -6.40 -4.42 3.12
CA SER A 245 -6.34 -3.30 2.16
C SER A 245 -7.18 -2.08 2.60
N LYS A 246 -8.25 -2.28 3.39
CA LYS A 246 -9.05 -1.18 3.96
C LYS A 246 -8.42 -0.55 5.21
N LEU A 247 -7.38 -1.17 5.78
CA LEU A 247 -6.62 -0.63 6.91
C LEU A 247 -5.43 0.22 6.47
N HIS A 248 -5.12 0.27 5.16
CA HIS A 248 -4.00 1.05 4.64
C HIS A 248 -4.07 2.51 5.11
N PRO A 249 -2.93 3.14 5.38
CA PRO A 249 -2.88 4.57 5.62
C PRO A 249 -3.26 5.35 4.37
N SER A 250 -3.67 6.60 4.54
CA SER A 250 -3.93 7.49 3.39
C SER A 250 -2.67 7.68 2.55
N ASN A 251 -2.82 7.71 1.23
CA ASN A 251 -1.73 7.95 0.28
C ASN A 251 -1.10 9.34 0.43
N ASP A 252 -1.84 10.30 1.02
CA ASP A 252 -1.37 11.68 1.25
C ASP A 252 -0.36 11.79 2.39
N LEU A 253 -0.23 10.72 3.22
CA LEU A 253 0.68 10.69 4.35
C LEU A 253 1.94 9.90 4.00
N GLN A 254 3.11 10.49 4.23
CA GLN A 254 4.38 9.76 4.23
C GLN A 254 4.51 8.90 5.50
N TRP A 255 3.49 8.05 5.72
CA TRP A 255 3.30 7.26 6.95
C TRP A 255 4.51 6.40 7.33
N ALA A 256 5.26 5.91 6.34
CA ALA A 256 6.44 5.08 6.59
C ALA A 256 7.62 5.87 7.20
N GLN A 257 7.64 7.19 7.03
CA GLN A 257 8.66 8.11 7.54
C GLN A 257 8.20 8.80 8.83
N ASP A 258 6.89 8.92 9.05
CA ASP A 258 6.31 9.42 10.30
C ASP A 258 6.15 8.26 11.29
N THR A 259 6.96 8.25 12.34
CA THR A 259 6.94 7.21 13.38
C THR A 259 5.56 7.04 14.01
N THR A 260 4.83 8.13 14.27
CA THR A 260 3.51 8.09 14.91
C THR A 260 2.49 7.44 13.99
N ALA A 261 2.47 7.85 12.72
CA ALA A 261 1.59 7.27 11.70
C ALA A 261 1.93 5.79 11.44
N HIS A 262 3.22 5.44 11.43
CA HIS A 262 3.68 4.06 11.25
C HIS A 262 3.25 3.16 12.43
N ILE A 263 3.42 3.63 13.67
CA ILE A 263 2.93 2.95 14.87
C ILE A 263 1.41 2.73 14.78
N ALA A 264 0.65 3.79 14.48
CA ALA A 264 -0.80 3.72 14.38
C ALA A 264 -1.27 2.74 13.28
N TYR A 265 -0.55 2.66 12.17
CA TYR A 265 -0.83 1.68 11.12
C TYR A 265 -0.58 0.24 11.57
N LEU A 266 0.57 -0.03 12.18
CA LEU A 266 0.91 -1.36 12.70
C LEU A 266 -0.07 -1.81 13.81
N ASP A 267 -0.54 -0.88 14.65
CA ASP A 267 -1.52 -1.18 15.69
C ASP A 267 -2.90 -1.51 15.10
N ARG A 268 -3.34 -0.80 14.05
CA ARG A 268 -4.55 -1.16 13.30
C ARG A 268 -4.43 -2.54 12.65
N LEU A 269 -3.30 -2.83 12.01
CA LEU A 269 -3.04 -4.15 11.43
C LEU A 269 -3.08 -5.23 12.51
N TRP A 270 -2.40 -5.03 13.63
CA TRP A 270 -2.34 -6.02 14.70
C TRP A 270 -3.71 -6.27 15.34
N SER A 271 -4.52 -5.24 15.55
CA SER A 271 -5.87 -5.38 16.12
C SER A 271 -6.78 -6.30 15.32
N PHE A 272 -6.59 -6.38 14.02
CA PHE A 272 -7.28 -7.32 13.15
C PHE A 272 -6.57 -8.68 13.08
N VAL A 273 -5.26 -8.67 12.81
CA VAL A 273 -4.48 -9.87 12.51
C VAL A 273 -4.41 -10.82 13.72
N VAL A 274 -4.44 -10.30 14.95
CA VAL A 274 -4.45 -11.14 16.16
C VAL A 274 -5.67 -12.07 16.24
N LYS A 275 -6.80 -11.67 15.66
CA LYS A 275 -8.06 -12.45 15.63
C LYS A 275 -8.04 -13.60 14.63
N LEU A 276 -7.11 -13.60 13.68
CA LEU A 276 -7.07 -14.60 12.61
C LEU A 276 -6.82 -16.03 13.13
N ALA A 277 -7.25 -17.00 12.36
CA ALA A 277 -6.98 -18.41 12.66
C ALA A 277 -5.48 -18.74 12.53
N PRO A 278 -5.00 -19.86 13.11
CA PRO A 278 -3.59 -20.28 13.03
C PRO A 278 -3.04 -20.48 11.62
N VAL A 279 -3.88 -20.73 10.62
CA VAL A 279 -3.47 -20.81 9.21
C VAL A 279 -2.77 -19.52 8.73
N HIS A 280 -3.02 -18.39 9.40
CA HIS A 280 -2.40 -17.09 9.12
C HIS A 280 -1.23 -16.75 10.06
N ASN A 281 -0.62 -17.72 10.73
CA ASN A 281 0.51 -17.47 11.64
C ASN A 281 1.68 -16.75 10.96
N SER A 282 1.92 -17.00 9.67
CA SER A 282 2.95 -16.27 8.91
C SER A 282 2.67 -14.77 8.81
N LEU A 283 1.41 -14.39 8.57
CA LEU A 283 0.98 -13.00 8.56
C LEU A 283 1.03 -12.35 9.95
N LYS A 284 0.65 -13.09 11.01
CA LYS A 284 0.79 -12.62 12.40
C LYS A 284 2.26 -12.34 12.74
N ALA A 285 3.15 -13.24 12.37
CA ALA A 285 4.58 -13.07 12.57
C ALA A 285 5.13 -11.86 11.78
N HIS A 286 4.69 -11.70 10.54
CA HIS A 286 5.07 -10.57 9.69
C HIS A 286 4.73 -9.22 10.36
N VAL A 287 3.50 -9.04 10.83
CA VAL A 287 3.06 -7.78 11.46
C VAL A 287 3.77 -7.54 12.79
N LEU A 288 3.87 -8.56 13.67
CA LEU A 288 4.58 -8.44 14.94
C LEU A 288 6.06 -8.16 14.77
N TYR A 289 6.72 -8.83 13.83
CA TYR A 289 8.12 -8.58 13.52
C TYR A 289 8.35 -7.11 13.16
N ARG A 290 7.52 -6.56 12.26
CA ARG A 290 7.63 -5.15 11.85
C ARG A 290 7.38 -4.20 13.00
N ARG A 291 6.45 -4.53 13.90
CA ARG A 291 6.22 -3.74 15.10
C ARG A 291 7.41 -3.80 16.06
N LEU A 292 7.98 -4.96 16.31
CA LEU A 292 9.16 -5.13 17.16
C LEU A 292 10.40 -4.40 16.59
N VAL A 293 10.59 -4.42 15.25
CA VAL A 293 11.65 -3.65 14.58
C VAL A 293 11.46 -2.15 14.82
N LEU A 294 10.23 -1.65 14.66
CA LEU A 294 9.92 -0.23 14.89
C LEU A 294 10.09 0.15 16.35
N ASP A 295 9.58 -0.65 17.30
CA ASP A 295 9.76 -0.43 18.72
C ASP A 295 11.25 -0.33 19.09
N ARG A 296 12.07 -1.29 18.61
CA ARG A 296 13.52 -1.27 18.82
C ARG A 296 14.18 -0.01 18.27
N SER A 297 13.75 0.48 17.12
CA SER A 297 14.28 1.74 16.55
C SER A 297 13.95 2.96 17.41
N GLN A 298 12.92 2.87 18.25
CA GLN A 298 12.54 3.89 19.22
C GLN A 298 13.13 3.63 20.63
N GLY A 299 13.95 2.60 20.79
CA GLY A 299 14.50 2.19 22.09
C GLY A 299 13.48 1.50 23.00
N VAL A 300 12.35 1.07 22.45
CA VAL A 300 11.28 0.38 23.19
C VAL A 300 11.43 -1.13 23.04
N TYR A 301 11.52 -1.84 24.16
CA TYR A 301 11.62 -3.29 24.22
C TYR A 301 10.44 -3.87 25.01
N ASP A 302 9.32 -4.12 24.31
CA ASP A 302 8.10 -4.66 24.93
C ASP A 302 8.21 -6.18 25.11
N ALA A 303 8.36 -6.63 26.34
CA ALA A 303 8.53 -8.04 26.70
C ALA A 303 7.27 -8.89 26.40
N GLN A 304 6.06 -8.31 26.52
CA GLN A 304 4.82 -9.02 26.25
C GLN A 304 4.64 -9.26 24.74
N ARG A 305 4.89 -8.23 23.92
CA ARG A 305 4.85 -8.33 22.46
C ARG A 305 5.91 -9.29 21.95
N PHE A 306 7.12 -9.22 22.50
CA PHE A 306 8.20 -10.15 22.17
C PHE A 306 7.82 -11.60 22.49
N THR A 307 7.29 -11.85 23.70
CA THR A 307 6.82 -13.19 24.07
C THR A 307 5.68 -13.67 23.16
N THR A 308 4.77 -12.79 22.77
CA THR A 308 3.70 -13.11 21.81
C THR A 308 4.28 -13.50 20.45
N TYR A 309 5.33 -12.84 20.00
CA TYR A 309 6.05 -13.19 18.78
C TYR A 309 6.73 -14.57 18.90
N LEU A 310 7.39 -14.88 20.03
CA LEU A 310 8.04 -16.17 20.26
C LEU A 310 7.05 -17.34 20.29
N LYS A 311 5.81 -17.11 20.73
CA LYS A 311 4.73 -18.11 20.73
C LYS A 311 4.27 -18.53 19.33
N LEU A 312 4.58 -17.78 18.28
CA LEU A 312 4.24 -18.17 16.92
C LEU A 312 5.22 -19.28 16.45
N PRO A 313 4.71 -20.50 16.16
CA PRO A 313 5.56 -21.67 15.91
C PRO A 313 6.31 -21.53 14.57
N ARG A 314 7.61 -21.78 14.57
CA ARG A 314 8.45 -21.73 13.37
C ARG A 314 9.56 -22.76 13.45
N ASN A 315 9.96 -23.30 12.31
CA ASN A 315 11.08 -24.22 12.23
C ASN A 315 12.37 -23.43 12.01
N ALA A 316 13.09 -23.17 13.12
CA ALA A 316 14.37 -22.47 13.10
C ALA A 316 15.32 -23.11 14.14
N PHE A 317 16.63 -22.97 13.93
CA PHE A 317 17.66 -23.63 14.76
C PHE A 317 17.62 -23.20 16.23
N TYR A 318 17.15 -22.00 16.51
CA TYR A 318 17.06 -21.44 17.87
C TYR A 318 15.74 -21.81 18.58
N VAL A 319 14.77 -22.40 17.90
CA VAL A 319 13.45 -22.75 18.47
C VAL A 319 13.51 -24.08 19.21
N ASN A 320 12.87 -24.13 20.39
CA ASN A 320 12.77 -25.34 21.18
C ASN A 320 11.92 -26.39 20.46
N GLN A 321 12.54 -27.53 20.09
CA GLN A 321 11.88 -28.60 19.34
C GLN A 321 10.74 -29.26 20.14
N GLN A 322 10.79 -29.25 21.48
CA GLN A 322 9.68 -29.73 22.33
C GLN A 322 8.42 -28.87 22.17
N TYR A 323 8.63 -27.55 21.96
CA TYR A 323 7.52 -26.63 21.69
C TYR A 323 6.76 -26.98 20.40
N LEU A 324 7.46 -27.50 19.41
CA LEU A 324 6.91 -27.88 18.10
C LEU A 324 6.28 -29.27 18.08
N LYS A 325 6.40 -30.10 19.14
CA LYS A 325 5.79 -31.44 19.18
C LYS A 325 4.26 -31.42 19.24
N ASP A 326 3.65 -30.31 19.65
CA ASP A 326 2.21 -30.13 19.59
C ASP A 326 1.74 -30.13 18.13
N ALA A 327 0.81 -31.03 17.80
CA ALA A 327 0.32 -31.24 16.44
C ALA A 327 -0.33 -29.98 15.84
N ASN A 328 -1.02 -29.18 16.66
CA ASN A 328 -1.66 -27.94 16.19
C ASN A 328 -0.62 -26.88 15.84
N ARG A 329 0.47 -26.78 16.61
CA ARG A 329 1.58 -25.86 16.32
C ARG A 329 2.33 -26.29 15.08
N ASN A 330 2.66 -27.57 14.96
CA ASN A 330 3.41 -28.09 13.82
C ASN A 330 2.64 -27.98 12.50
N ARG A 331 1.30 -28.01 12.54
CA ARG A 331 0.45 -27.88 11.36
C ARG A 331 0.52 -26.48 10.72
N TYR A 332 0.71 -25.43 11.50
CA TYR A 332 0.64 -24.03 11.05
C TYR A 332 1.92 -23.28 11.38
N LEU A 333 3.05 -23.82 10.92
CA LEU A 333 4.35 -23.18 11.08
C LEU A 333 4.43 -21.86 10.32
N VAL A 334 5.10 -20.89 10.92
CA VAL A 334 5.40 -19.59 10.30
C VAL A 334 6.40 -19.78 9.16
N ASN A 335 6.07 -19.26 8.00
CA ASN A 335 7.00 -19.03 6.90
C ASN A 335 7.41 -17.55 6.87
N LEU A 336 8.63 -17.25 7.29
CA LEU A 336 9.17 -15.88 7.33
C LEU A 336 9.48 -15.31 5.92
N ASN A 337 9.58 -16.18 4.90
CA ASN A 337 9.79 -15.79 3.51
C ASN A 337 8.46 -15.53 2.76
N ALA A 338 7.32 -15.70 3.43
CA ALA A 338 6.04 -15.38 2.82
C ALA A 338 5.96 -13.86 2.55
N ASP A 339 5.66 -13.51 1.30
CA ASP A 339 5.54 -12.12 0.88
C ASP A 339 4.12 -11.60 1.09
N TYR A 340 4.00 -10.66 2.00
CA TYR A 340 2.77 -9.92 2.29
C TYR A 340 2.86 -8.44 1.90
N SER A 341 3.92 -8.04 1.17
CA SER A 341 4.17 -6.62 0.85
C SER A 341 3.01 -5.98 0.08
N ALA A 342 2.40 -6.71 -0.84
CA ALA A 342 1.28 -6.21 -1.63
C ALA A 342 0.02 -5.89 -0.79
N ILE A 343 -0.20 -6.60 0.32
CA ILE A 343 -1.40 -6.41 1.17
C ILE A 343 -1.12 -5.62 2.44
N THR A 344 0.14 -5.60 2.93
CA THR A 344 0.50 -4.90 4.17
C THR A 344 1.34 -3.65 3.93
N LEU A 345 1.80 -3.40 2.72
CA LEU A 345 2.76 -2.34 2.37
C LEU A 345 4.09 -2.43 3.15
N LEU A 346 4.38 -3.59 3.75
CA LEU A 346 5.56 -3.82 4.58
C LEU A 346 6.46 -4.86 3.90
N PRO A 347 7.80 -4.69 3.91
CA PRO A 347 8.72 -5.62 3.25
C PRO A 347 8.72 -7.01 3.91
N VAL A 348 9.20 -8.02 3.17
CA VAL A 348 9.32 -9.42 3.64
C VAL A 348 10.24 -9.50 4.87
N VAL A 349 9.97 -10.44 5.79
CA VAL A 349 10.78 -10.63 7.00
C VAL A 349 12.13 -11.28 6.68
N GLY A 350 12.11 -12.45 6.03
CA GLY A 350 13.30 -13.25 5.72
C GLY A 350 13.88 -13.94 6.94
N GLN A 351 14.78 -13.28 7.65
CA GLN A 351 15.43 -13.80 8.86
C GLN A 351 15.03 -12.95 10.08
N ASP A 352 14.74 -13.61 11.18
CA ASP A 352 14.33 -12.94 12.42
C ASP A 352 15.29 -13.17 13.61
N GLU A 353 16.26 -14.05 13.48
CA GLU A 353 17.24 -14.31 14.56
C GLU A 353 17.95 -13.03 15.03
N PRO A 354 18.39 -12.11 14.16
CA PRO A 354 19.03 -10.88 14.61
C PRO A 354 18.11 -9.99 15.48
N LEU A 355 16.81 -10.00 15.20
CA LEU A 355 15.84 -9.29 16.04
C LEU A 355 15.67 -9.98 17.38
N ILE A 356 15.49 -11.31 17.40
CA ILE A 356 15.34 -12.10 18.61
C ILE A 356 16.57 -11.95 19.50
N ARG A 357 17.77 -12.06 18.94
CA ARG A 357 19.03 -11.86 19.65
C ARG A 357 19.12 -10.48 20.27
N SER A 358 18.77 -9.43 19.56
CA SER A 358 18.83 -8.06 20.06
C SER A 358 17.85 -7.79 21.21
N TYR A 359 16.66 -8.41 21.19
CA TYR A 359 15.70 -8.33 22.31
C TYR A 359 16.18 -9.12 23.52
N LEU A 360 16.70 -10.32 23.30
CA LEU A 360 17.29 -11.13 24.38
C LEU A 360 18.51 -10.44 24.99
N ASP A 361 19.39 -9.87 24.16
CA ASP A 361 20.56 -9.11 24.62
C ASP A 361 20.13 -7.99 25.57
N HIS A 362 19.14 -7.19 25.16
CA HIS A 362 18.60 -6.12 26.00
C HIS A 362 18.05 -6.64 27.34
N PHE A 363 17.22 -7.69 27.32
CA PHE A 363 16.62 -8.21 28.56
C PHE A 363 17.64 -8.92 29.46
N PHE A 364 18.62 -9.59 28.89
CA PHE A 364 19.60 -10.37 29.65
C PHE A 364 20.63 -9.53 30.40
N VAL A 365 20.83 -8.27 30.02
CA VAL A 365 21.71 -7.36 30.78
C VAL A 365 21.28 -7.32 32.24
N GLU A 366 19.99 -7.17 32.53
CA GLU A 366 19.47 -7.04 33.88
C GLU A 366 18.95 -8.35 34.48
N SER A 367 18.62 -9.36 33.63
CA SER A 367 18.05 -10.62 34.11
C SER A 367 19.01 -11.46 34.92
N ALA A 368 18.50 -12.13 35.96
CA ALA A 368 19.29 -13.07 36.75
C ALA A 368 19.54 -14.40 36.01
N ASP A 369 18.60 -14.83 35.16
CA ASP A 369 18.68 -16.05 34.35
C ASP A 369 17.96 -15.89 33.02
N TYR A 370 18.05 -16.93 32.17
CA TYR A 370 17.42 -16.96 30.82
C TYR A 370 16.17 -17.85 30.76
N LYS A 371 15.73 -18.43 31.89
CA LYS A 371 14.73 -19.53 31.90
C LYS A 371 13.36 -19.10 31.43
N SER A 372 13.02 -17.82 31.52
CA SER A 372 11.71 -17.28 31.07
C SER A 372 11.41 -17.58 29.60
N TYR A 373 12.45 -17.76 28.77
CA TYR A 373 12.30 -18.03 27.34
C TYR A 373 12.52 -19.51 26.95
N SER A 374 12.92 -20.37 27.92
CA SER A 374 13.18 -21.81 27.68
C SER A 374 11.99 -22.59 27.10
N PRO A 375 10.72 -22.23 27.37
CA PRO A 375 9.61 -22.90 26.71
C PRO A 375 9.62 -22.76 25.17
N TYR A 376 10.15 -21.65 24.64
CA TYR A 376 10.08 -21.29 23.22
C TYR A 376 11.39 -21.48 22.47
N LEU A 377 12.51 -21.25 23.16
CA LEU A 377 13.84 -21.21 22.58
C LEU A 377 14.71 -22.34 23.11
N GLN A 378 15.67 -22.80 22.31
CA GLN A 378 16.60 -23.85 22.70
C GLN A 378 17.53 -23.41 23.85
N ASP A 379 17.75 -24.29 24.82
CA ASP A 379 18.57 -24.03 25.98
C ASP A 379 20.01 -23.63 25.62
N ILE A 380 20.60 -24.33 24.63
CA ILE A 380 21.96 -24.03 24.15
C ILE A 380 22.03 -22.60 23.58
N TYR A 381 21.04 -22.21 22.78
CA TYR A 381 20.96 -20.87 22.19
C TYR A 381 20.79 -19.79 23.28
N LEU A 382 19.91 -20.05 24.26
CA LEU A 382 19.68 -19.12 25.37
C LEU A 382 20.91 -18.93 26.24
N LYS A 383 21.62 -20.01 26.59
CA LYS A 383 22.88 -19.96 27.33
C LYS A 383 23.93 -19.13 26.61
N GLU A 384 24.03 -19.32 25.30
CA GLU A 384 24.98 -18.60 24.46
C GLU A 384 24.69 -17.10 24.47
N VAL A 385 23.44 -16.70 24.14
CA VAL A 385 23.06 -15.29 24.08
C VAL A 385 23.13 -14.63 25.46
N PHE A 386 22.71 -15.33 26.52
CA PHE A 386 22.78 -14.83 27.90
C PHE A 386 24.22 -14.57 28.34
N SER A 387 25.10 -15.54 28.12
CA SER A 387 26.52 -15.41 28.46
C SER A 387 27.20 -14.29 27.67
N GLU A 388 26.94 -14.24 26.35
CA GLU A 388 27.44 -13.18 25.47
C GLU A 388 26.99 -11.80 25.96
N SER A 389 25.70 -11.62 26.25
CA SER A 389 25.14 -10.36 26.76
C SER A 389 25.85 -9.92 28.06
N LYS A 390 25.98 -10.83 29.03
CA LYS A 390 26.65 -10.51 30.31
C LYS A 390 28.13 -10.11 30.13
N ILE A 391 28.86 -10.83 29.28
CA ILE A 391 30.27 -10.58 29.02
C ILE A 391 30.45 -9.25 28.26
N THR A 392 29.70 -9.02 27.19
CA THR A 392 29.90 -7.85 26.35
C THR A 392 29.46 -6.55 27.04
N HIS A 393 28.48 -6.60 27.93
CA HIS A 393 28.05 -5.45 28.71
C HIS A 393 28.81 -5.31 30.03
N GLY A 394 29.81 -6.17 30.34
CA GLY A 394 30.62 -6.09 31.53
C GLY A 394 29.86 -6.37 32.85
N VAL A 395 28.80 -7.18 32.80
CA VAL A 395 28.00 -7.54 33.97
C VAL A 395 28.69 -8.65 34.75
N GLY A 396 29.22 -8.34 35.93
CA GLY A 396 29.95 -9.29 36.77
C GLY A 396 31.32 -9.66 36.20
N ASN A 397 31.85 -10.81 36.64
CA ASN A 397 33.15 -11.28 36.17
C ASN A 397 32.94 -12.18 34.92
N PRO A 398 33.65 -11.98 33.81
CA PRO A 398 33.53 -12.84 32.60
C PRO A 398 33.71 -14.34 32.89
N ASN A 399 34.52 -14.71 33.90
CA ASN A 399 34.74 -16.09 34.32
C ASN A 399 33.48 -16.76 34.91
N GLN A 400 32.47 -16.00 35.33
CA GLN A 400 31.18 -16.53 35.79
C GLN A 400 30.32 -17.00 34.63
N TRP A 401 30.45 -16.37 33.47
CA TRP A 401 29.61 -16.59 32.28
C TRP A 401 30.28 -17.45 31.21
N SER A 402 31.61 -17.38 31.11
CA SER A 402 32.37 -18.13 30.10
C SER A 402 32.12 -19.65 30.10
N PRO A 403 31.85 -20.33 31.24
CA PRO A 403 31.56 -21.77 31.26
C PRO A 403 30.24 -22.15 30.54
N LEU A 404 29.36 -21.18 30.29
CA LEU A 404 28.14 -21.40 29.52
C LEU A 404 28.39 -21.42 28.02
N LEU A 405 29.58 -21.00 27.57
CA LEU A 405 30.02 -21.02 26.17
C LEU A 405 30.97 -22.18 25.92
N SER A 406 30.97 -22.72 24.69
CA SER A 406 32.10 -23.56 24.30
C SER A 406 33.38 -22.72 24.16
N ALA A 407 34.54 -23.38 24.30
CA ALA A 407 35.84 -22.70 24.19
C ALA A 407 35.98 -21.99 22.83
N ALA A 408 35.50 -22.60 21.74
CA ALA A 408 35.50 -22.01 20.40
C ALA A 408 34.63 -20.75 20.33
N LYS A 409 33.42 -20.76 20.93
CA LYS A 409 32.54 -19.60 20.94
C LYS A 409 33.06 -18.47 21.81
N TYR A 410 33.66 -18.77 22.95
CA TYR A 410 34.32 -17.77 23.76
C TYR A 410 35.49 -17.10 23.04
N GLN A 411 36.32 -17.88 22.34
CA GLN A 411 37.40 -17.36 21.52
C GLN A 411 36.88 -16.50 20.37
N ALA A 412 35.86 -16.97 19.65
CA ALA A 412 35.20 -16.19 18.59
C ALA A 412 34.63 -14.86 19.12
N LEU A 413 34.01 -14.87 20.31
CA LEU A 413 33.51 -13.66 20.96
C LEU A 413 34.63 -12.70 21.28
N ARG A 414 35.78 -13.19 21.75
CA ARG A 414 36.95 -12.38 22.08
C ARG A 414 37.55 -11.72 20.83
N GLU A 415 37.63 -12.45 19.74
CA GLU A 415 38.21 -11.99 18.46
C GLU A 415 37.26 -11.14 17.64
N ARG A 416 35.94 -11.29 17.83
CA ARG A 416 34.92 -10.54 17.08
C ARG A 416 35.09 -9.05 17.26
N ILE A 417 35.05 -8.35 16.14
CA ILE A 417 35.05 -6.90 16.07
C ILE A 417 33.61 -6.45 15.85
N ASP A 418 33.09 -5.56 16.70
CA ASP A 418 31.77 -4.96 16.53
C ASP A 418 31.93 -3.45 16.21
N LEU A 419 31.32 -3.02 15.13
CA LEU A 419 31.14 -1.63 14.74
C LEU A 419 29.68 -1.47 14.29
N ASP A 420 28.75 -1.49 15.23
CA ASP A 420 27.32 -1.53 14.95
C ASP A 420 26.65 -0.22 15.33
N PHE A 421 25.87 0.33 14.42
CA PHE A 421 25.03 1.49 14.75
C PHE A 421 23.93 1.07 15.71
N ALA A 422 23.71 1.91 16.74
CA ALA A 422 22.56 1.71 17.60
C ALA A 422 21.28 1.79 16.79
N TYR A 423 20.33 0.89 17.04
CA TYR A 423 19.04 0.85 16.33
C TYR A 423 18.24 2.14 16.44
N THR A 424 18.53 2.95 17.47
CA THR A 424 17.90 4.26 17.71
C THR A 424 18.57 5.41 16.94
N SER A 425 19.67 5.16 16.22
CA SER A 425 20.34 6.20 15.44
C SER A 425 19.49 6.60 14.25
N PRO A 426 19.05 7.87 14.12
CA PRO A 426 18.28 8.29 12.97
C PRO A 426 19.13 8.30 11.70
N THR A 427 18.51 8.03 10.57
CA THR A 427 19.13 8.18 9.24
C THR A 427 18.73 9.48 8.55
N THR A 428 17.67 10.14 9.05
CA THR A 428 17.13 11.37 8.49
C THR A 428 17.11 12.46 9.54
N TYR A 429 17.56 13.67 9.18
CA TYR A 429 17.67 14.83 10.07
C TYR A 429 17.01 16.05 9.39
N THR A 430 16.41 16.94 10.18
CA THR A 430 15.97 18.24 9.66
C THR A 430 17.18 19.10 9.25
N ALA A 431 16.97 20.12 8.43
CA ALA A 431 18.08 20.93 7.88
C ALA A 431 18.91 21.63 8.98
N ASP A 432 18.28 21.96 10.10
CA ASP A 432 18.86 22.65 11.27
C ASP A 432 19.37 21.70 12.35
N ALA A 433 19.03 20.41 12.29
CA ALA A 433 19.41 19.43 13.31
C ALA A 433 20.92 19.16 13.31
N THR A 434 21.49 18.95 14.49
CA THR A 434 22.84 18.42 14.64
C THR A 434 22.83 16.92 14.39
N VAL A 435 23.67 16.44 13.49
CA VAL A 435 23.81 15.02 13.19
C VAL A 435 24.62 14.35 14.28
N SER A 436 24.09 13.29 14.86
CA SER A 436 24.81 12.45 15.81
C SER A 436 24.46 10.97 15.61
N LEU A 437 25.47 10.10 15.75
CA LEU A 437 25.32 8.64 15.66
C LEU A 437 25.82 7.99 16.93
N ASN A 438 25.06 7.01 17.43
CA ASN A 438 25.53 6.12 18.47
C ASN A 438 26.05 4.84 17.83
N VAL A 439 27.30 4.47 18.15
CA VAL A 439 27.96 3.29 17.59
C VAL A 439 28.47 2.42 18.73
N ASP A 440 28.12 1.15 18.69
CA ASP A 440 28.63 0.15 19.61
C ASP A 440 29.96 -0.37 19.07
N VAL A 441 31.03 -0.15 19.83
CA VAL A 441 32.42 -0.49 19.45
C VAL A 441 32.94 -1.58 20.39
N LYS A 442 33.50 -2.63 19.79
CA LYS A 442 34.16 -3.71 20.52
C LYS A 442 35.41 -4.16 19.78
N ASN A 443 36.48 -4.40 20.51
CA ASN A 443 37.76 -4.92 19.99
C ASN A 443 38.33 -4.08 18.84
N VAL A 444 38.29 -2.76 18.96
CA VAL A 444 38.87 -1.79 18.01
C VAL A 444 39.83 -0.87 18.78
N GLU A 445 41.12 -0.97 18.48
CA GLU A 445 42.14 -0.12 19.08
C GLU A 445 42.19 1.25 18.40
N LYS A 446 42.08 1.28 17.07
CA LYS A 446 42.08 2.50 16.27
C LYS A 446 40.86 2.52 15.36
N LEU A 447 40.02 3.56 15.49
CA LEU A 447 38.84 3.80 14.70
C LEU A 447 39.08 5.01 13.79
N ILE A 448 38.90 4.81 12.50
CA ILE A 448 38.94 5.86 11.49
C ILE A 448 37.51 6.16 11.10
N VAL A 449 37.12 7.43 11.11
CA VAL A 449 35.80 7.89 10.69
C VAL A 449 35.99 8.79 9.47
N LYS A 450 35.40 8.38 8.34
CA LYS A 450 35.44 9.12 7.08
C LYS A 450 34.03 9.60 6.71
N ILE A 451 33.94 10.81 6.19
CA ILE A 451 32.67 11.41 5.78
C ILE A 451 32.76 11.78 4.31
N TYR A 452 31.76 11.37 3.53
CA TYR A 452 31.63 11.66 2.13
C TYR A 452 30.33 12.40 1.88
N GLU A 453 30.40 13.58 1.26
CA GLU A 453 29.23 14.30 0.76
C GLU A 453 28.93 13.80 -0.65
N LEU A 454 27.69 13.37 -0.88
CA LEU A 454 27.28 12.78 -2.16
C LEU A 454 26.44 13.77 -2.97
N ASN A 455 26.74 13.88 -4.26
CA ASN A 455 25.86 14.58 -5.19
C ASN A 455 24.66 13.68 -5.52
N ALA A 456 23.62 13.78 -4.68
CA ALA A 456 22.43 12.96 -4.79
C ALA A 456 21.70 13.15 -6.13
N GLU A 457 21.64 14.38 -6.66
CA GLU A 457 20.98 14.68 -7.93
C GLU A 457 21.65 13.95 -9.09
N ASN A 458 22.97 14.04 -9.20
CA ASN A 458 23.71 13.35 -10.25
C ASN A 458 23.60 11.83 -10.11
N PHE A 459 23.64 11.31 -8.89
CA PHE A 459 23.49 9.88 -8.66
C PHE A 459 22.11 9.39 -9.13
N TYR A 460 21.04 10.09 -8.76
CA TYR A 460 19.68 9.75 -9.19
C TYR A 460 19.51 9.81 -10.70
N ARG A 461 20.05 10.86 -11.34
CA ARG A 461 19.98 11.01 -12.82
C ARG A 461 20.70 9.89 -13.56
N GLN A 462 21.79 9.38 -13.01
CA GLN A 462 22.59 8.34 -13.66
C GLN A 462 22.10 6.92 -13.35
N GLN A 463 21.70 6.66 -12.11
CA GLN A 463 21.40 5.30 -11.63
C GLN A 463 19.90 5.00 -11.54
N LEU A 464 19.03 6.01 -11.54
CA LEU A 464 17.57 5.90 -11.38
C LEU A 464 17.15 5.08 -10.15
N GLN A 465 17.97 5.10 -9.09
CA GLN A 465 17.73 4.37 -7.85
C GLN A 465 18.20 5.17 -6.64
N ALA A 466 17.67 4.81 -5.46
CA ALA A 466 18.06 5.44 -4.21
C ALA A 466 19.51 5.12 -3.85
N ILE A 467 20.20 6.11 -3.25
CA ILE A 467 21.52 5.91 -2.68
C ILE A 467 21.41 4.95 -1.50
N SER A 468 22.34 4.01 -1.40
CA SER A 468 22.42 3.05 -0.30
C SER A 468 23.82 3.03 0.32
N THR A 469 23.97 2.42 1.49
CA THR A 469 25.26 2.25 2.16
C THR A 469 26.24 1.36 1.38
N SER A 470 25.75 0.62 0.38
CA SER A 470 26.56 -0.23 -0.51
C SER A 470 27.22 0.54 -1.65
N ILE A 471 27.06 1.87 -1.71
CA ILE A 471 27.71 2.70 -2.73
C ILE A 471 29.23 2.46 -2.75
N ASN A 472 29.79 2.35 -3.96
CA ASN A 472 31.24 2.23 -4.09
C ASN A 472 31.91 3.58 -3.80
N LEU A 473 32.77 3.59 -2.78
CA LEU A 473 33.54 4.74 -2.36
C LEU A 473 35.02 4.68 -2.82
N ASP A 474 35.40 3.64 -3.57
CA ASP A 474 36.77 3.47 -4.05
C ASP A 474 37.17 4.63 -4.95
N GLY A 475 38.32 5.23 -4.65
CA GLY A 475 38.85 6.39 -5.39
C GLY A 475 38.23 7.72 -5.00
N LEU A 476 37.25 7.76 -4.09
CA LEU A 476 36.74 9.02 -3.56
C LEU A 476 37.58 9.50 -2.38
N VAL A 477 37.84 10.80 -2.35
CA VAL A 477 38.51 11.45 -1.22
C VAL A 477 37.43 11.86 -0.21
N PRO A 478 37.56 11.48 1.07
CA PRO A 478 36.61 11.92 2.09
C PRO A 478 36.67 13.44 2.27
N ASN A 479 35.52 14.06 2.47
CA ASN A 479 35.44 15.49 2.82
C ASN A 479 36.04 15.76 4.22
N TYR A 480 35.88 14.79 5.13
CA TYR A 480 36.43 14.86 6.50
C TYR A 480 36.92 13.47 6.91
N GLU A 481 38.02 13.45 7.66
CA GLU A 481 38.56 12.24 8.26
C GLU A 481 39.06 12.53 9.67
N ARG A 482 38.75 11.65 10.62
CA ARG A 482 39.29 11.69 11.97
C ARG A 482 39.65 10.30 12.46
N SER A 483 40.66 10.23 13.33
CA SER A 483 41.13 8.99 13.94
C SER A 483 40.98 9.06 15.43
N LEU A 484 40.52 7.99 16.05
CA LEU A 484 40.28 7.85 17.49
C LEU A 484 40.96 6.58 17.97
N GLU A 485 41.54 6.63 19.18
CA GLU A 485 42.18 5.48 19.80
C GLU A 485 41.41 5.06 21.05
N TYR A 486 41.26 3.77 21.24
CA TYR A 486 40.56 3.15 22.36
C TYR A 486 41.42 2.11 23.04
N SER A 487 41.37 2.10 24.38
CA SER A 487 42.08 1.13 25.22
C SER A 487 41.11 0.25 26.00
N VAL A 488 40.02 -0.17 25.36
CA VAL A 488 38.96 -0.98 26.00
C VAL A 488 39.31 -2.46 25.89
N ALA A 489 39.00 -3.24 26.94
CA ALA A 489 39.19 -4.70 26.91
C ALA A 489 38.45 -5.35 25.73
N PRO A 490 39.03 -6.33 25.00
CA PRO A 490 38.49 -6.90 23.77
C PRO A 490 37.09 -7.52 23.90
N LEU A 491 36.68 -7.91 25.08
CA LEU A 491 35.36 -8.50 25.35
C LEU A 491 34.26 -7.47 25.55
N LEU A 492 34.62 -6.23 25.94
CA LEU A 492 33.62 -5.19 26.21
C LEU A 492 33.14 -4.50 24.95
N ARG A 493 31.86 -4.35 24.86
CA ARG A 493 31.15 -3.57 23.82
C ARG A 493 30.70 -2.26 24.44
N VAL A 494 31.25 -1.15 23.97
CA VAL A 494 31.00 0.18 24.52
C VAL A 494 30.30 1.04 23.50
N ARG A 495 29.21 1.71 23.90
CA ARG A 495 28.50 2.67 23.09
C ARG A 495 29.16 4.02 23.15
N HIS A 496 29.56 4.52 21.99
CA HIS A 496 30.11 5.85 21.79
C HIS A 496 29.16 6.73 21.00
N LYS A 497 28.96 7.95 21.42
CA LYS A 497 28.23 8.97 20.69
C LYS A 497 29.21 9.78 19.84
N PHE A 498 28.93 9.89 18.55
CA PHE A 498 29.70 10.69 17.59
C PHE A 498 28.84 11.83 17.09
N ASP A 499 29.26 13.06 17.39
CA ASP A 499 28.63 14.27 16.86
C ASP A 499 29.39 14.72 15.60
N PHE A 500 28.64 15.21 14.59
CA PHE A 500 29.16 15.61 13.28
C PHE A 500 28.76 17.05 12.97
N PRO A 501 29.40 18.05 13.60
CA PRO A 501 29.14 19.46 13.34
C PRO A 501 29.49 19.87 11.91
N GLU A 502 30.35 19.09 11.24
CA GLU A 502 30.76 19.27 9.85
C GLU A 502 29.57 19.11 8.88
N LEU A 503 28.57 18.29 9.24
CA LEU A 503 27.35 18.06 8.47
C LEU A 503 26.35 19.20 8.71
N ASN A 504 26.71 20.42 8.40
CA ASN A 504 25.91 21.61 8.68
C ASN A 504 24.98 22.03 7.53
N LYS A 505 25.13 21.44 6.33
CA LYS A 505 24.28 21.72 5.15
C LYS A 505 23.27 20.60 4.92
N ALA A 506 22.17 20.95 4.24
CA ALA A 506 21.27 19.93 3.69
C ALA A 506 21.97 19.15 2.59
N GLY A 507 21.83 17.82 2.59
CA GLY A 507 22.49 16.95 1.63
C GLY A 507 22.42 15.48 2.04
N VAL A 508 23.07 14.64 1.26
CA VAL A 508 23.22 13.21 1.50
C VAL A 508 24.68 12.90 1.79
N TYR A 509 24.93 12.24 2.89
CA TYR A 509 26.27 11.92 3.35
C TYR A 509 26.41 10.44 3.67
N VAL A 510 27.58 9.88 3.41
CA VAL A 510 27.98 8.57 3.93
C VAL A 510 29.04 8.77 4.99
N VAL A 511 28.77 8.24 6.18
CA VAL A 511 29.74 8.18 7.27
C VAL A 511 30.25 6.75 7.37
N ASP A 512 31.54 6.55 7.13
CA ASP A 512 32.21 5.24 7.13
C ASP A 512 33.09 5.11 8.36
N PHE A 513 32.80 4.14 9.22
CA PHE A 513 33.56 3.78 10.39
C PHE A 513 34.44 2.58 10.06
N ILE A 514 35.75 2.73 10.17
CA ILE A 514 36.72 1.71 9.79
C ILE A 514 37.59 1.36 11.01
N GLY A 515 37.61 0.11 11.41
CA GLY A 515 38.42 -0.39 12.53
C GLY A 515 38.83 -1.84 12.32
N ASN A 516 40.11 -2.14 12.54
CA ASN A 516 40.67 -3.50 12.46
C ASN A 516 40.25 -4.26 11.18
N GLY A 517 40.18 -3.57 10.03
CA GLY A 517 39.85 -4.18 8.74
C GLY A 517 38.35 -4.32 8.45
N ILE A 518 37.47 -3.90 9.35
CA ILE A 518 36.02 -3.88 9.16
C ILE A 518 35.56 -2.45 8.89
N SER A 519 34.63 -2.28 7.95
CA SER A 519 33.95 -1.02 7.63
C SER A 519 32.46 -1.14 7.93
N SER A 520 31.90 -0.15 8.62
CA SER A 520 30.48 -0.01 8.89
C SER A 520 30.01 1.38 8.49
N ARG A 521 28.97 1.47 7.66
CA ARG A 521 28.53 2.70 7.01
C ARG A 521 27.14 3.12 7.40
N ALA A 522 26.96 4.41 7.67
CA ALA A 522 25.66 5.05 7.82
C ALA A 522 25.40 5.98 6.63
N LEU A 523 24.18 5.92 6.09
CA LEU A 523 23.67 6.92 5.15
C LEU A 523 22.90 7.98 5.95
N ILE A 524 23.31 9.24 5.84
CA ILE A 524 22.67 10.37 6.52
C ILE A 524 22.01 11.25 5.46
N ILE A 525 20.71 11.47 5.61
CA ILE A 525 19.94 12.40 4.81
C ILE A 525 19.59 13.60 5.68
N LYS A 526 20.15 14.76 5.36
CA LYS A 526 19.90 16.01 6.08
C LYS A 526 19.07 16.96 5.21
N GLY A 527 17.96 17.44 5.76
CA GLY A 527 16.96 18.22 5.05
C GLY A 527 15.85 17.36 4.45
N ARG A 528 14.90 18.02 3.81
CA ARG A 528 13.74 17.39 3.18
C ARG A 528 13.56 17.97 1.78
N LEU A 529 13.29 17.13 0.81
CA LEU A 529 12.84 17.50 -0.50
C LEU A 529 11.38 17.07 -0.66
N ASP A 530 10.49 18.05 -0.73
CA ASP A 530 9.07 17.80 -1.00
C ASP A 530 8.83 18.07 -2.50
N PHE A 531 8.07 17.20 -3.14
CA PHE A 531 7.68 17.38 -4.53
C PHE A 531 6.21 16.97 -4.72
N ILE A 532 5.55 17.68 -5.63
CA ILE A 532 4.21 17.33 -6.10
C ILE A 532 4.35 16.91 -7.55
N VAL A 533 4.02 15.67 -7.86
CA VAL A 533 3.95 15.20 -9.25
C VAL A 533 2.54 15.46 -9.76
N ARG A 534 2.44 16.29 -10.80
CA ARG A 534 1.21 16.47 -11.56
C ARG A 534 1.40 15.78 -12.90
N THR A 535 0.68 14.69 -13.15
CA THR A 535 0.64 14.07 -14.48
C THR A 535 -0.57 14.63 -15.21
N THR A 536 -0.32 15.15 -16.39
CA THR A 536 -1.40 15.47 -17.33
C THR A 536 -1.46 14.36 -18.35
N THR A 537 -2.65 13.83 -18.62
CA THR A 537 -2.85 12.94 -19.76
C THR A 537 -2.53 13.71 -21.03
N ALA A 538 -1.50 13.25 -21.75
CA ALA A 538 -1.08 13.84 -23.03
C ALA A 538 -2.05 13.44 -24.16
#